data_9bbc2ea6c137a660bc684cdfde1bdcfe
#
_entry.id   9bbc2ea6c137a660bc684cdfde1bdcfe
#
_cell.length_a   1.000
_cell.length_b   1.000
_cell.length_c   1.000
_cell.angle_alpha   90.00
_cell.angle_beta   90.00
_cell.angle_gamma   90.00
#
_symmetry.space_group_name_H-M   'P 1'
#
loop_
_entity.id
_entity.type
_entity.pdbx_description
1 polymer ?
#
loop_
_entity_poly.entity_id
_entity_poly.type
_entity_poly.pdbx_seq_one_letter_code
_entity_poly.pdbx_strand_id
1 'polypeptide(L)'
;KKILEVGTFTGYSALSMALAIDDGFITCLDKNEKTSKVAINFFNKAKIKKKINLIVGDAIDSLKHLLNENKKFDLIFIDADKENYKKYYDLCFKLISNNGLILIDNVLWKGDVIDKNKNDRMTNIIRDFNTYIKNDERIEKTILPIGDGVTICRKK
;
A
#
# COMPACT_ATOMS: atom_id res chain seq x y z
N LYS A 1 -0.20 -2.58 -16.95
CA LYS A 1 0.30 -2.63 -15.56
C LYS A 1 -0.84 -2.96 -14.61
N LYS A 2 -0.59 -3.77 -13.59
CA LYS A 2 -1.55 -4.14 -12.55
C LYS A 2 -1.07 -3.61 -11.22
N ILE A 3 -1.81 -2.67 -10.63
CA ILE A 3 -1.44 -2.02 -9.39
C ILE A 3 -2.48 -2.36 -8.32
N LEU A 4 -2.01 -2.58 -7.09
CA LEU A 4 -2.85 -2.73 -5.91
C LEU A 4 -2.54 -1.60 -4.92
N GLU A 5 -3.56 -0.96 -4.38
CA GLU A 5 -3.46 0.03 -3.33
C GLU A 5 -4.21 -0.45 -2.10
N VAL A 6 -3.55 -0.43 -0.95
CA VAL A 6 -4.12 -0.75 0.37
C VAL A 6 -4.20 0.54 1.18
N GLY A 7 -5.42 1.07 1.34
CA GLY A 7 -5.69 2.38 1.91
C GLY A 7 -5.83 3.45 0.81
N THR A 8 -7.06 3.65 0.32
CA THR A 8 -7.33 4.57 -0.79
C THR A 8 -7.77 5.95 -0.33
N PHE A 9 -8.42 6.03 0.82
CA PHE A 9 -8.96 7.27 1.38
C PHE A 9 -9.82 8.05 0.35
N THR A 10 -9.45 9.29 0.02
CA THR A 10 -10.15 10.12 -0.97
C THR A 10 -9.68 9.92 -2.41
N GLY A 11 -8.75 8.97 -2.64
CA GLY A 11 -8.33 8.51 -3.97
C GLY A 11 -7.22 9.30 -4.64
N TYR A 12 -6.45 10.12 -3.90
CA TYR A 12 -5.41 10.96 -4.49
C TYR A 12 -4.29 10.12 -5.15
N SER A 13 -3.74 9.15 -4.42
CA SER A 13 -2.67 8.26 -4.90
C SER A 13 -3.16 7.37 -6.05
N ALA A 14 -4.36 6.77 -5.91
CA ALA A 14 -4.98 5.99 -6.98
C ALA A 14 -5.19 6.82 -8.26
N LEU A 15 -5.68 8.06 -8.12
CA LEU A 15 -5.84 8.99 -9.23
C LEU A 15 -4.50 9.27 -9.92
N SER A 16 -3.48 9.59 -9.14
CA SER A 16 -2.14 9.91 -9.64
C SER A 16 -1.53 8.72 -10.38
N MET A 17 -1.61 7.52 -9.82
CA MET A 17 -1.13 6.30 -10.46
C MET A 17 -1.91 5.98 -11.74
N ALA A 18 -3.25 6.15 -11.75
CA ALA A 18 -4.07 5.90 -12.93
C ALA A 18 -3.80 6.87 -14.09
N LEU A 19 -3.41 8.10 -13.79
CA LEU A 19 -3.00 9.08 -14.80
C LEU A 19 -1.58 8.80 -15.33
N ALA A 20 -0.71 8.19 -14.51
CA ALA A 20 0.68 7.89 -14.89
C ALA A 20 0.82 6.60 -15.72
N ILE A 21 -0.19 5.73 -15.77
CA ILE A 21 -0.14 4.51 -16.57
C ILE A 21 -0.95 4.64 -17.85
N ASP A 22 -0.37 4.31 -18.99
CA ASP A 22 -1.07 4.30 -20.28
C ASP A 22 -2.02 3.11 -20.35
N ASP A 23 -1.53 1.91 -20.06
CA ASP A 23 -2.28 0.67 -20.09
C ASP A 23 -2.20 -0.07 -18.74
N GLY A 24 -3.36 -0.54 -18.28
CA GLY A 24 -3.48 -1.28 -17.03
C GLY A 24 -4.64 -0.82 -16.15
N PHE A 25 -4.66 -1.35 -14.94
CA PHE A 25 -5.70 -1.03 -13.96
C PHE A 25 -5.16 -1.05 -12.53
N ILE A 26 -5.87 -0.36 -11.66
CA ILE A 26 -5.57 -0.25 -10.24
C ILE A 26 -6.73 -0.88 -9.46
N THR A 27 -6.41 -1.83 -8.60
CA THR A 27 -7.33 -2.31 -7.57
C THR A 27 -7.05 -1.53 -6.28
N CYS A 28 -8.08 -0.88 -5.76
CA CYS A 28 -8.02 -0.04 -4.56
C CYS A 28 -8.82 -0.69 -3.44
N LEU A 29 -8.26 -0.74 -2.23
CA LEU A 29 -8.92 -1.26 -1.04
C LEU A 29 -9.11 -0.15 -0.01
N ASP A 30 -10.33 0.06 0.47
CA ASP A 30 -10.61 0.97 1.58
C ASP A 30 -11.82 0.48 2.38
N LYS A 31 -11.80 0.67 3.71
CA LYS A 31 -12.91 0.28 4.57
C LYS A 31 -13.98 1.36 4.74
N ASN A 32 -13.67 2.60 4.37
CA ASN A 32 -14.53 3.76 4.65
C ASN A 32 -15.36 4.14 3.42
N GLU A 33 -16.66 3.85 3.47
CA GLU A 33 -17.59 4.18 2.39
C GLU A 33 -17.68 5.67 2.08
N LYS A 34 -17.55 6.56 3.10
CA LYS A 34 -17.67 8.01 2.89
C LYS A 34 -16.51 8.55 2.06
N THR A 35 -15.27 8.19 2.42
CA THR A 35 -14.09 8.59 1.66
C THR A 35 -14.05 7.92 0.29
N SER A 36 -14.49 6.66 0.18
CA SER A 36 -14.61 5.94 -1.09
C SER A 36 -15.59 6.63 -2.06
N LYS A 37 -16.71 7.17 -1.57
CA LYS A 37 -17.63 7.97 -2.41
C LYS A 37 -16.97 9.24 -2.95
N VAL A 38 -16.13 9.88 -2.15
CA VAL A 38 -15.34 11.04 -2.58
C VAL A 38 -14.34 10.62 -3.67
N ALA A 39 -13.61 9.54 -3.46
CA ALA A 39 -12.69 8.99 -4.46
C ALA A 39 -13.37 8.70 -5.80
N ILE A 40 -14.50 7.99 -5.77
CA ILE A 40 -15.30 7.69 -6.99
C ILE A 40 -15.69 8.96 -7.74
N ASN A 41 -16.07 10.01 -7.03
CA ASN A 41 -16.45 11.29 -7.66
C ASN A 41 -15.25 11.90 -8.42
N PHE A 42 -14.05 11.89 -7.82
CA PHE A 42 -12.84 12.37 -8.50
C PHE A 42 -12.42 11.47 -9.68
N PHE A 43 -12.54 10.15 -9.56
CA PHE A 43 -12.26 9.22 -10.65
C PHE A 43 -13.19 9.45 -11.86
N ASN A 44 -14.48 9.74 -11.60
CA ASN A 44 -15.43 10.09 -12.63
C ASN A 44 -15.09 11.43 -13.31
N LYS A 45 -14.78 12.48 -12.53
CA LYS A 45 -14.39 13.80 -13.05
C LYS A 45 -13.13 13.70 -13.93
N ALA A 46 -12.17 12.90 -13.53
CA ALA A 46 -10.94 12.67 -14.30
C ALA A 46 -11.12 11.69 -15.48
N LYS A 47 -12.32 11.10 -15.65
CA LYS A 47 -12.62 10.12 -16.71
C LYS A 47 -11.76 8.85 -16.67
N ILE A 48 -11.23 8.49 -15.50
CA ILE A 48 -10.35 7.33 -15.32
C ILE A 48 -11.02 6.16 -14.60
N LYS A 49 -12.31 6.25 -14.31
CA LYS A 49 -13.04 5.19 -13.57
C LYS A 49 -12.86 3.80 -14.17
N LYS A 50 -12.71 3.70 -15.48
CA LYS A 50 -12.50 2.41 -16.17
C LYS A 50 -11.16 1.73 -15.82
N LYS A 51 -10.18 2.49 -15.35
CA LYS A 51 -8.87 2.00 -14.91
C LYS A 51 -8.85 1.60 -13.44
N ILE A 52 -9.89 1.90 -12.66
CA ILE A 52 -9.89 1.72 -11.20
C ILE A 52 -11.03 0.77 -10.79
N ASN A 53 -10.65 -0.26 -10.03
CA ASN A 53 -11.55 -1.15 -9.31
C ASN A 53 -11.42 -0.87 -7.80
N LEU A 54 -12.42 -0.20 -7.21
CA LEU A 54 -12.44 0.12 -5.78
C LEU A 54 -13.30 -0.91 -5.05
N ILE A 55 -12.69 -1.62 -4.11
CA ILE A 55 -13.32 -2.60 -3.22
C ILE A 55 -13.45 -1.95 -1.83
N VAL A 56 -14.69 -1.81 -1.37
CA VAL A 56 -14.98 -1.23 -0.04
C VAL A 56 -15.22 -2.36 0.95
N GLY A 57 -14.36 -2.44 1.99
CA GLY A 57 -14.41 -3.50 2.99
C GLY A 57 -13.10 -3.62 3.78
N ASP A 58 -13.03 -4.62 4.65
CA ASP A 58 -11.79 -4.94 5.37
C ASP A 58 -10.68 -5.32 4.38
N ALA A 59 -9.51 -4.68 4.52
CA ALA A 59 -8.42 -4.88 3.59
C ALA A 59 -7.80 -6.27 3.69
N ILE A 60 -7.75 -6.88 4.91
CA ILE A 60 -7.23 -8.24 5.09
C ILE A 60 -8.10 -9.25 4.37
N ASP A 61 -9.42 -9.11 4.48
CA ASP A 61 -10.36 -10.03 3.84
C ASP A 61 -10.36 -9.83 2.31
N SER A 62 -10.28 -8.58 1.85
CA SER A 62 -10.12 -8.26 0.42
C SER A 62 -8.82 -8.85 -0.16
N LEU A 63 -7.70 -8.73 0.56
CA LEU A 63 -6.41 -9.31 0.15
C LEU A 63 -6.46 -10.84 0.08
N LYS A 64 -7.11 -11.49 1.05
CA LYS A 64 -7.33 -12.96 1.02
C LYS A 64 -8.18 -13.37 -0.17
N HIS A 65 -9.25 -12.60 -0.48
CA HIS A 65 -10.08 -12.87 -1.63
C HIS A 65 -9.29 -12.78 -2.95
N LEU A 66 -8.48 -11.72 -3.11
CA LEU A 66 -7.59 -11.57 -4.27
C LEU A 66 -6.57 -12.72 -4.40
N LEU A 67 -6.08 -13.25 -3.27
CA LEU A 67 -5.22 -14.43 -3.25
C LEU A 67 -5.95 -15.69 -3.73
N ASN A 68 -7.18 -15.91 -3.27
CA ASN A 68 -8.00 -17.06 -3.68
C ASN A 68 -8.34 -17.00 -5.18
N GLU A 69 -8.44 -15.80 -5.75
CA GLU A 69 -8.59 -15.59 -7.20
C GLU A 69 -7.27 -15.69 -7.98
N ASN A 70 -6.16 -16.03 -7.34
CA ASN A 70 -4.82 -16.09 -7.96
C ASN A 70 -4.39 -14.77 -8.65
N LYS A 71 -4.87 -13.63 -8.15
CA LYS A 71 -4.48 -12.33 -8.70
C LYS A 71 -3.00 -12.06 -8.45
N LYS A 72 -2.36 -11.35 -9.39
CA LYS A 72 -0.98 -10.87 -9.29
C LYS A 72 -0.89 -9.41 -9.71
N PHE A 73 0.04 -8.69 -9.08
CA PHE A 73 0.25 -7.27 -9.30
C PHE A 73 1.72 -6.97 -9.60
N ASP A 74 1.97 -5.94 -10.40
CA ASP A 74 3.31 -5.49 -10.75
C ASP A 74 3.85 -4.51 -9.70
N LEU A 75 2.92 -3.74 -9.07
CA LEU A 75 3.21 -2.78 -8.02
C LEU A 75 2.11 -2.86 -6.96
N ILE A 76 2.50 -2.80 -5.68
CA ILE A 76 1.59 -2.69 -4.55
C ILE A 76 1.99 -1.48 -3.72
N PHE A 77 1.03 -0.62 -3.38
CA PHE A 77 1.22 0.51 -2.48
C PHE A 77 0.43 0.29 -1.19
N ILE A 78 1.11 0.37 -0.05
CA ILE A 78 0.52 0.17 1.29
C ILE A 78 0.58 1.50 2.04
N ASP A 79 -0.58 2.11 2.24
CA ASP A 79 -0.78 3.33 3.04
C ASP A 79 -2.12 3.25 3.79
N ALA A 80 -2.21 2.33 4.73
CA ALA A 80 -3.39 2.06 5.55
C ALA A 80 -3.08 2.20 7.05
N ASP A 81 -3.88 1.59 7.91
CA ASP A 81 -3.66 1.57 9.36
C ASP A 81 -2.38 0.79 9.71
N LYS A 82 -1.51 1.45 10.46
CA LYS A 82 -0.14 0.98 10.73
C LYS A 82 -0.08 -0.29 11.59
N GLU A 83 -1.09 -0.51 12.42
CA GLU A 83 -1.22 -1.72 13.27
C GLU A 83 -1.27 -3.01 12.45
N ASN A 84 -1.76 -2.95 11.23
CA ASN A 84 -1.87 -4.11 10.35
C ASN A 84 -0.78 -4.18 9.27
N TYR A 85 0.22 -3.30 9.27
CA TYR A 85 1.27 -3.25 8.23
C TYR A 85 1.95 -4.59 7.98
N LYS A 86 2.30 -5.32 9.02
CA LYS A 86 2.92 -6.64 8.87
C LYS A 86 1.98 -7.63 8.17
N LYS A 87 0.69 -7.66 8.54
CA LYS A 87 -0.30 -8.53 7.90
C LYS A 87 -0.53 -8.15 6.44
N TYR A 88 -0.64 -6.84 6.16
CA TYR A 88 -0.76 -6.34 4.78
C TYR A 88 0.45 -6.74 3.96
N TYR A 89 1.66 -6.52 4.46
CA TYR A 89 2.88 -6.90 3.77
C TYR A 89 2.93 -8.40 3.46
N ASP A 90 2.63 -9.26 4.41
CA ASP A 90 2.68 -10.72 4.24
C ASP A 90 1.70 -11.21 3.17
N LEU A 91 0.50 -10.63 3.11
CA LEU A 91 -0.49 -10.92 2.07
C LEU A 91 -0.08 -10.34 0.71
N CYS A 92 0.39 -9.09 0.71
CA CYS A 92 0.90 -8.40 -0.49
C CYS A 92 2.12 -9.10 -1.09
N PHE A 93 3.01 -9.66 -0.26
CA PHE A 93 4.16 -10.43 -0.73
C PHE A 93 3.74 -11.68 -1.54
N LYS A 94 2.60 -12.29 -1.20
CA LYS A 94 2.02 -13.40 -1.96
C LYS A 94 1.34 -12.95 -3.25
N LEU A 95 0.83 -11.71 -3.29
CA LEU A 95 0.14 -11.11 -4.44
C LEU A 95 1.09 -10.44 -5.44
N ILE A 96 2.27 -9.99 -4.99
CA ILE A 96 3.23 -9.35 -5.88
C ILE A 96 3.85 -10.35 -6.86
N SER A 97 4.01 -9.96 -8.11
CA SER A 97 4.71 -10.72 -9.14
C SER A 97 6.22 -10.80 -8.84
N ASN A 98 6.93 -11.74 -9.43
CA ASN A 98 8.39 -11.75 -9.37
C ASN A 98 8.95 -10.47 -10.01
N ASN A 99 9.98 -9.90 -9.42
CA ASN A 99 10.52 -8.57 -9.72
C ASN A 99 9.54 -7.40 -9.53
N GLY A 100 8.35 -7.64 -8.99
CA GLY A 100 7.38 -6.59 -8.65
C GLY A 100 7.80 -5.79 -7.43
N LEU A 101 7.21 -4.60 -7.27
CA LEU A 101 7.55 -3.65 -6.22
C LEU A 101 6.42 -3.53 -5.20
N ILE A 102 6.78 -3.53 -3.92
CA ILE A 102 5.90 -3.12 -2.83
C ILE A 102 6.45 -1.81 -2.25
N LEU A 103 5.62 -0.77 -2.26
CA LEU A 103 5.90 0.54 -1.66
C LEU A 103 5.11 0.67 -0.37
N ILE A 104 5.77 1.11 0.70
CA ILE A 104 5.14 1.21 2.03
C ILE A 104 5.41 2.60 2.59
N ASP A 105 4.35 3.35 2.83
CA ASP A 105 4.45 4.75 3.27
C ASP A 105 4.57 4.89 4.80
N ASN A 106 5.02 6.07 5.25
CA ASN A 106 5.14 6.52 6.64
C ASN A 106 6.05 5.64 7.51
N VAL A 107 7.13 5.12 6.95
CA VAL A 107 8.06 4.24 7.68
C VAL A 107 9.03 5.01 8.59
N LEU A 108 9.16 6.33 8.43
CA LEU A 108 9.96 7.19 9.31
C LEU A 108 9.14 7.77 10.46
N TRP A 109 7.82 7.81 10.34
CA TRP A 109 6.89 8.25 11.38
C TRP A 109 7.29 9.60 12.00
N LYS A 110 7.37 10.65 11.15
CA LYS A 110 7.81 12.02 11.51
C LYS A 110 9.23 12.07 12.09
N GLY A 111 10.03 11.04 11.87
CA GLY A 111 11.36 10.88 12.46
C GLY A 111 11.34 10.22 13.85
N ASP A 112 10.20 9.96 14.44
CA ASP A 112 10.09 9.38 15.79
C ASP A 112 10.74 7.99 15.90
N VAL A 113 10.86 7.24 14.79
CA VAL A 113 11.48 5.92 14.79
C VAL A 113 12.96 5.93 15.21
N ILE A 114 13.68 7.04 15.01
CA ILE A 114 15.10 7.19 15.39
C ILE A 114 15.29 7.87 16.75
N ASP A 115 14.27 8.52 17.30
CA ASP A 115 14.34 9.18 18.61
C ASP A 115 14.15 8.17 19.74
N LYS A 116 15.22 7.89 20.48
CA LYS A 116 15.22 6.93 21.59
C LYS A 116 14.26 7.30 22.74
N ASN A 117 13.86 8.57 22.84
CA ASN A 117 12.94 9.05 23.86
C ASN A 117 11.45 8.83 23.47
N LYS A 118 11.18 8.52 22.23
CA LYS A 118 9.82 8.25 21.70
C LYS A 118 9.51 6.76 21.85
N ASN A 119 8.60 6.44 22.76
CA ASN A 119 8.20 5.06 23.05
C ASN A 119 6.69 4.86 23.07
N ASP A 120 5.95 5.72 22.35
CA ASP A 120 4.53 5.52 22.16
C ASP A 120 4.24 4.26 21.31
N ARG A 121 3.00 3.79 21.42
CA ARG A 121 2.57 2.55 20.78
C ARG A 121 2.79 2.55 19.26
N MET A 122 2.46 3.65 18.59
CA MET A 122 2.54 3.69 17.12
C MET A 122 3.99 3.73 16.64
N THR A 123 4.84 4.52 17.30
CA THR A 123 6.28 4.54 17.02
C THR A 123 6.90 3.15 17.15
N ASN A 124 6.55 2.41 18.20
CA ASN A 124 7.05 1.04 18.39
C ASN A 124 6.54 0.07 17.33
N ILE A 125 5.27 0.17 16.92
CA ILE A 125 4.70 -0.64 15.82
C ILE A 125 5.50 -0.42 14.52
N ILE A 126 5.83 0.82 14.18
CA ILE A 126 6.59 1.12 12.95
C ILE A 126 8.05 0.64 13.08
N ARG A 127 8.69 0.78 14.23
CA ARG A 127 10.04 0.22 14.48
C ARG A 127 10.07 -1.29 14.31
N ASP A 128 9.09 -1.99 14.88
CA ASP A 128 8.97 -3.44 14.78
C ASP A 128 8.73 -3.88 13.34
N PHE A 129 7.87 -3.14 12.61
CA PHE A 129 7.65 -3.36 11.20
C PHE A 129 8.91 -3.10 10.36
N ASN A 130 9.63 -2.00 10.58
CA ASN A 130 10.88 -1.71 9.88
C ASN A 130 11.93 -2.79 10.13
N THR A 131 12.02 -3.30 11.37
CA THR A 131 12.90 -4.42 11.71
C THR A 131 12.49 -5.71 11.01
N TYR A 132 11.17 -5.95 10.91
CA TYR A 132 10.64 -7.11 10.19
C TYR A 132 11.03 -7.07 8.71
N ILE A 133 10.83 -5.94 8.03
CA ILE A 133 11.23 -5.76 6.63
C ILE A 133 12.75 -5.86 6.46
N LYS A 134 13.53 -5.26 7.38
CA LYS A 134 15.00 -5.33 7.35
C LYS A 134 15.50 -6.78 7.30
N ASN A 135 14.85 -7.68 8.01
CA ASN A 135 15.25 -9.09 8.14
C ASN A 135 14.67 -10.01 7.05
N ASP A 136 13.82 -9.50 6.16
CA ASP A 136 13.26 -10.31 5.08
C ASP A 136 14.29 -10.48 3.93
N GLU A 137 14.82 -11.69 3.76
CA GLU A 137 15.83 -12.02 2.74
C GLU A 137 15.23 -12.28 1.35
N ARG A 138 13.91 -12.39 1.24
CA ARG A 138 13.21 -12.67 -0.02
C ARG A 138 13.09 -11.45 -0.93
N ILE A 139 13.49 -10.28 -0.44
CA ILE A 139 13.39 -9.00 -1.12
C ILE A 139 14.72 -8.27 -1.17
N GLU A 140 14.87 -7.42 -2.16
CA GLU A 140 15.78 -6.26 -2.10
C GLU A 140 14.98 -5.08 -1.58
N LYS A 141 15.59 -4.25 -0.73
CA LYS A 141 14.88 -3.17 -0.04
C LYS A 141 15.73 -1.93 0.14
N THR A 142 15.08 -0.78 0.10
CA THR A 142 15.65 0.52 0.42
C THR A 142 14.59 1.43 1.03
N ILE A 143 15.01 2.45 1.74
CA ILE A 143 14.14 3.51 2.25
C ILE A 143 14.49 4.80 1.52
N LEU A 144 13.47 5.44 0.92
CA LEU A 144 13.56 6.79 0.39
C LEU A 144 13.08 7.77 1.46
N PRO A 145 13.90 8.77 1.86
CA PRO A 145 13.54 9.77 2.86
C PRO A 145 12.71 10.91 2.23
N ILE A 146 11.63 10.56 1.51
CA ILE A 146 10.68 11.51 0.93
C ILE A 146 9.39 11.46 1.73
N GLY A 147 8.75 12.61 1.95
CA GLY A 147 7.58 12.69 2.81
C GLY A 147 7.87 12.16 4.22
N ASP A 148 7.09 11.20 4.67
CA ASP A 148 7.27 10.52 5.96
C ASP A 148 8.02 9.16 5.81
N GLY A 149 8.82 9.05 4.75
CA GLY A 149 9.62 7.87 4.42
C GLY A 149 8.83 6.79 3.70
N VAL A 150 9.37 6.33 2.57
CA VAL A 150 8.80 5.23 1.78
C VAL A 150 9.79 4.09 1.70
N THR A 151 9.43 2.92 2.21
CA THR A 151 10.17 1.68 1.96
C THR A 151 9.78 1.11 0.60
N ILE A 152 10.79 0.81 -0.22
CA ILE A 152 10.63 0.10 -1.49
C ILE A 152 11.18 -1.31 -1.32
N CYS A 153 10.35 -2.31 -1.59
CA CYS A 153 10.72 -3.72 -1.58
C CYS A 153 10.54 -4.30 -2.98
N ARG A 154 11.60 -4.89 -3.54
CA ARG A 154 11.56 -5.65 -4.79
C ARG A 154 11.61 -7.14 -4.47
N LYS A 155 10.63 -7.90 -4.92
CA LYS A 155 10.63 -9.36 -4.78
C LYS A 155 11.71 -9.96 -5.69
N LYS A 156 12.55 -10.82 -5.10
CA LYS A 156 13.55 -11.61 -5.84
C LYS A 156 12.93 -12.68 -6.69
#